data_5e842af135525635af43b9ed84ac8e23
#
_entry.id   5e842af135525635af43b9ed84ac8e23
#
_cell.length_a   1.000
_cell.length_b   1.000
_cell.length_c   1.000
_cell.angle_alpha   90.00
_cell.angle_beta   90.00
_cell.angle_gamma   90.00
#
_symmetry.space_group_name_H-M   'P 1'
#
loop_
_entity.id
_entity.type
_entity.pdbx_description
1 polymer ?
#
loop_
_entity_poly.entity_id
_entity_poly.type
_entity_poly.pdbx_seq_one_letter_code
_entity_poly.pdbx_strand_id
1 'polypeptide(L)'
;MEKLLLIGINTRSMLKSALKLDYEVFSTSYFSTSDTPAIKNQKIILEEKDNESSGVFEDNFDSASILDISRDYIDEVDYIIPISGISPNDFTKKDRKKILGNKNTSNIENKFKFYKKIKDEFKVPETFLIKDVDEAIEISENKSDVKYIVKPLKGSGGYNINLLNDDSYIQLNDGEKFILQEYVEGINLSSSVLGSDNYKKTIMNSRLLTEHDFKKNNSYIYIGNILPLTKESILTEIKDIDKINNEMIETSQNLAYTFDLIGSNGVDYILNENGLYVIEINPRIQGTFECIEKSLQINMLDAHIKSCLNENVDIPKAKYYAYKKIIYSPCRNKYSKIDLDNIYDLPHLGTITEKSEPLLTIIDKNSNFDKLYKKVENSAKIVNNEAKKYQQDAI
;
A
#
# COMPACT_ATOMS: atom_id res chain seq x y z
N MET A 1 29.44 -11.37 3.75
CA MET A 1 28.22 -10.57 3.95
C MET A 1 27.24 -10.99 2.87
N GLU A 2 26.03 -11.39 3.23
CA GLU A 2 25.01 -11.77 2.25
C GLU A 2 24.52 -10.52 1.49
N LYS A 3 24.10 -10.70 0.24
CA LYS A 3 23.69 -9.63 -0.66
C LYS A 3 22.16 -9.60 -0.79
N LEU A 4 21.58 -8.44 -0.53
CA LEU A 4 20.14 -8.22 -0.52
C LEU A 4 19.72 -7.17 -1.56
N LEU A 5 18.87 -7.53 -2.51
CA LEU A 5 18.26 -6.61 -3.47
C LEU A 5 16.86 -6.19 -3.01
N LEU A 6 16.66 -4.88 -2.89
CA LEU A 6 15.34 -4.25 -2.78
C LEU A 6 14.95 -3.75 -4.18
N ILE A 7 13.77 -4.17 -4.68
CA ILE A 7 13.34 -3.83 -6.05
C ILE A 7 11.87 -3.44 -6.12
N GLY A 8 11.54 -2.28 -6.71
CA GLY A 8 10.16 -1.81 -6.88
C GLY A 8 10.02 -0.34 -7.24
N ILE A 9 8.83 0.22 -7.08
CA ILE A 9 8.55 1.61 -7.47
C ILE A 9 9.39 2.60 -6.65
N ASN A 10 9.40 2.48 -5.33
CA ASN A 10 10.18 3.32 -4.41
C ASN A 10 10.75 2.47 -3.28
N THR A 11 12.07 2.49 -3.13
CA THR A 11 12.79 1.68 -2.13
C THR A 11 13.16 2.44 -0.86
N ARG A 12 12.92 3.75 -0.78
CA ARG A 12 13.39 4.65 0.29
C ARG A 12 13.17 4.11 1.69
N SER A 13 11.93 3.73 2.02
CA SER A 13 11.56 3.31 3.38
C SER A 13 12.29 2.03 3.79
N MET A 14 12.32 1.05 2.91
CA MET A 14 12.98 -0.24 3.18
C MET A 14 14.49 -0.14 3.15
N LEU A 15 15.04 0.73 2.29
CA LEU A 15 16.47 0.98 2.25
C LEU A 15 16.98 1.55 3.57
N LYS A 16 16.25 2.50 4.19
CA LYS A 16 16.56 3.01 5.55
C LYS A 16 16.60 1.91 6.62
N SER A 17 15.75 0.90 6.49
CA SER A 17 15.71 -0.24 7.42
C SER A 17 16.80 -1.28 7.10
N ALA A 18 17.05 -1.56 5.81
CA ALA A 18 18.08 -2.50 5.37
C ALA A 18 19.49 -2.07 5.77
N LEU A 19 19.79 -0.77 5.69
CA LEU A 19 21.10 -0.22 6.06
C LEU A 19 21.44 -0.33 7.56
N LYS A 20 20.51 -0.78 8.39
CA LYS A 20 20.73 -1.10 9.82
C LYS A 20 21.02 -2.58 10.04
N LEU A 21 20.98 -3.39 8.99
CA LEU A 21 21.19 -4.84 9.04
C LEU A 21 22.55 -5.20 8.42
N ASP A 22 23.02 -6.42 8.68
CA ASP A 22 24.32 -6.89 8.19
C ASP A 22 24.18 -7.54 6.78
N TYR A 23 23.77 -6.72 5.80
CA TYR A 23 23.69 -7.09 4.38
C TYR A 23 24.46 -6.11 3.51
N GLU A 24 25.05 -6.60 2.42
CA GLU A 24 25.42 -5.74 1.30
C GLU A 24 24.16 -5.43 0.50
N VAL A 25 23.71 -4.17 0.56
CA VAL A 25 22.41 -3.77 0.02
C VAL A 25 22.53 -3.27 -1.40
N PHE A 26 21.69 -3.82 -2.27
CA PHE A 26 21.43 -3.41 -3.65
C PHE A 26 20.04 -2.83 -3.74
N SER A 27 19.82 -1.82 -4.55
CA SER A 27 18.53 -1.19 -4.73
C SER A 27 18.25 -0.87 -6.19
N THR A 28 17.09 -1.27 -6.70
CA THR A 28 16.58 -0.78 -7.98
C THR A 28 15.17 -0.23 -7.77
N SER A 29 14.96 1.02 -8.16
CA SER A 29 13.66 1.69 -8.04
C SER A 29 13.26 2.36 -9.36
N TYR A 30 11.93 2.49 -9.56
CA TYR A 30 11.42 3.25 -10.69
C TYR A 30 11.81 4.73 -10.55
N PHE A 31 11.60 5.32 -9.37
CA PHE A 31 12.06 6.66 -9.05
C PHE A 31 12.72 6.68 -7.65
N SER A 32 13.44 7.75 -7.36
CA SER A 32 13.97 8.02 -6.03
C SER A 32 13.54 9.41 -5.55
N THR A 33 13.43 9.55 -4.24
CA THR A 33 13.14 10.82 -3.58
C THR A 33 14.41 11.43 -2.99
N SER A 34 14.43 12.74 -2.75
CA SER A 34 15.62 13.42 -2.25
C SER A 34 16.07 12.97 -0.86
N ASP A 35 15.16 12.31 -0.09
CA ASP A 35 15.46 11.69 1.21
C ASP A 35 15.78 10.19 1.11
N THR A 36 15.94 9.64 -0.10
CA THR A 36 16.40 8.26 -0.32
C THR A 36 17.88 8.17 0.04
N PRO A 37 18.29 7.23 0.91
CA PRO A 37 19.71 7.04 1.20
C PRO A 37 20.50 6.67 -0.07
N ALA A 38 21.62 7.37 -0.31
CA ALA A 38 22.52 7.03 -1.38
C ALA A 38 23.36 5.81 -0.98
N ILE A 39 23.44 4.80 -1.85
CA ILE A 39 24.28 3.61 -1.71
C ILE A 39 25.06 3.34 -3.00
N LYS A 40 26.14 2.57 -2.89
CA LYS A 40 27.01 2.24 -4.04
C LYS A 40 26.25 1.45 -5.12
N ASN A 41 25.43 0.47 -4.70
CA ASN A 41 24.73 -0.45 -5.60
C ASN A 41 23.29 0.01 -5.80
N GLN A 42 23.08 1.14 -6.49
CA GLN A 42 21.77 1.73 -6.72
C GLN A 42 21.51 1.99 -8.20
N LYS A 43 20.31 1.64 -8.65
CA LYS A 43 19.79 1.94 -9.99
C LYS A 43 18.42 2.62 -9.88
N ILE A 44 18.23 3.65 -10.70
CA ILE A 44 16.99 4.45 -10.74
C ILE A 44 16.63 4.61 -12.23
N ILE A 45 15.35 4.37 -12.58
CA ILE A 45 14.89 4.50 -13.97
C ILE A 45 14.54 5.96 -14.27
N LEU A 46 13.70 6.55 -13.43
CA LEU A 46 13.24 7.92 -13.60
C LEU A 46 14.01 8.85 -12.66
N GLU A 47 14.74 9.80 -13.21
CA GLU A 47 15.41 10.85 -12.44
C GLU A 47 14.58 12.13 -12.49
N GLU A 48 14.24 12.67 -11.31
CA GLU A 48 13.59 13.96 -11.19
C GLU A 48 14.55 15.10 -11.58
N LYS A 49 14.07 16.06 -12.36
CA LYS A 49 14.84 17.19 -12.84
C LYS A 49 14.21 18.52 -12.47
N ASP A 50 15.05 19.54 -12.31
CA ASP A 50 14.59 20.91 -12.06
C ASP A 50 13.77 21.43 -13.26
N ASN A 51 12.62 22.03 -12.96
CA ASN A 51 11.63 22.59 -13.90
C ASN A 51 10.94 21.55 -14.82
N GLU A 52 11.10 20.25 -14.56
CA GLU A 52 10.38 19.20 -15.29
C GLU A 52 9.39 18.49 -14.36
N SER A 53 8.28 18.00 -14.91
CA SER A 53 7.41 17.08 -14.20
C SER A 53 8.10 15.74 -14.06
N SER A 54 8.05 15.12 -12.87
CA SER A 54 8.67 13.83 -12.65
C SER A 54 7.95 12.70 -13.39
N GLY A 55 6.67 12.90 -13.74
CA GLY A 55 5.87 11.84 -14.35
C GLY A 55 5.83 10.57 -13.51
N VAL A 56 5.92 10.69 -12.18
CA VAL A 56 6.04 9.57 -11.23
C VAL A 56 4.92 8.55 -11.39
N PHE A 57 3.77 9.00 -11.87
CA PHE A 57 2.58 8.21 -12.12
C PHE A 57 2.14 8.21 -13.59
N GLU A 58 3.05 8.54 -14.50
CA GLU A 58 2.76 8.37 -15.93
C GLU A 58 2.45 6.90 -16.25
N ASP A 59 1.59 6.69 -17.25
CA ASP A 59 1.12 5.38 -17.74
C ASP A 59 2.24 4.45 -18.24
N ASN A 60 3.50 4.87 -18.13
CA ASN A 60 4.70 4.18 -18.63
C ASN A 60 5.39 3.28 -17.59
N PHE A 61 4.83 3.12 -16.38
CA PHE A 61 5.41 2.16 -15.43
C PHE A 61 5.24 0.73 -15.95
N ASP A 62 6.36 0.07 -16.19
CA ASP A 62 6.42 -1.34 -16.57
C ASP A 62 7.39 -2.10 -15.66
N SER A 63 6.90 -3.17 -15.04
CA SER A 63 7.73 -4.04 -14.19
C SER A 63 8.87 -4.72 -14.95
N ALA A 64 8.68 -5.00 -16.24
CA ALA A 64 9.72 -5.61 -17.08
C ALA A 64 10.96 -4.70 -17.19
N SER A 65 10.76 -3.40 -17.38
CA SER A 65 11.88 -2.44 -17.46
C SER A 65 12.72 -2.39 -16.18
N ILE A 66 12.09 -2.50 -14.99
CA ILE A 66 12.83 -2.57 -13.72
C ILE A 66 13.60 -3.88 -13.61
N LEU A 67 13.02 -5.00 -14.03
CA LEU A 67 13.69 -6.30 -14.00
C LEU A 67 14.87 -6.37 -14.98
N ASP A 68 14.74 -5.80 -16.17
CA ASP A 68 15.79 -5.76 -17.17
C ASP A 68 17.01 -4.95 -16.69
N ILE A 69 16.78 -3.75 -16.15
CA ILE A 69 17.89 -2.93 -15.61
C ILE A 69 18.53 -3.58 -14.37
N SER A 70 17.79 -4.44 -13.66
CA SER A 70 18.27 -5.13 -12.46
C SER A 70 18.95 -6.46 -12.74
N ARG A 71 19.06 -6.89 -14.00
CA ARG A 71 19.46 -8.26 -14.33
C ARG A 71 20.78 -8.69 -13.71
N ASP A 72 21.82 -7.85 -13.77
CA ASP A 72 23.12 -8.09 -13.16
C ASP A 72 23.03 -8.19 -11.62
N TYR A 73 22.23 -7.32 -10.97
CA TYR A 73 22.00 -7.39 -9.53
C TYR A 73 21.25 -8.67 -9.15
N ILE A 74 20.20 -9.04 -9.90
CA ILE A 74 19.43 -10.28 -9.67
C ILE A 74 20.34 -11.52 -9.75
N ASP A 75 21.30 -11.53 -10.69
CA ASP A 75 22.24 -12.64 -10.83
C ASP A 75 23.25 -12.69 -9.67
N GLU A 76 23.68 -11.53 -9.16
CA GLU A 76 24.72 -11.38 -8.14
C GLU A 76 24.22 -11.64 -6.70
N VAL A 77 22.99 -11.22 -6.34
CA VAL A 77 22.53 -11.24 -4.96
C VAL A 77 22.08 -12.62 -4.48
N ASP A 78 22.12 -12.80 -3.16
CA ASP A 78 21.62 -14.00 -2.49
C ASP A 78 20.09 -13.92 -2.30
N TYR A 79 19.57 -12.74 -1.92
CA TYR A 79 18.18 -12.50 -1.61
C TYR A 79 17.57 -11.33 -2.39
N ILE A 80 16.27 -11.42 -2.65
CA ILE A 80 15.48 -10.39 -3.33
C ILE A 80 14.21 -10.12 -2.52
N ILE A 81 13.92 -8.86 -2.27
CA ILE A 81 12.64 -8.43 -1.70
C ILE A 81 11.94 -7.53 -2.72
N PRO A 82 10.93 -8.07 -3.45
CA PRO A 82 10.09 -7.26 -4.31
C PRO A 82 9.15 -6.42 -3.45
N ILE A 83 9.04 -5.15 -3.81
CA ILE A 83 8.15 -4.19 -3.19
C ILE A 83 7.08 -3.70 -4.18
N SER A 84 6.32 -2.69 -3.80
CA SER A 84 5.20 -2.18 -4.62
C SER A 84 5.58 -2.02 -6.10
N GLY A 85 4.71 -2.50 -6.98
CA GLY A 85 4.86 -2.46 -8.43
C GLY A 85 5.53 -3.70 -9.05
N ILE A 86 6.17 -4.56 -8.26
CA ILE A 86 6.82 -5.78 -8.75
C ILE A 86 6.15 -6.99 -8.10
N SER A 87 5.60 -7.87 -8.95
CA SER A 87 5.07 -9.15 -8.50
C SER A 87 6.16 -10.23 -8.49
N PRO A 88 6.17 -11.14 -7.51
CA PRO A 88 7.00 -12.35 -7.57
C PRO A 88 6.80 -13.13 -8.87
N ASN A 89 5.63 -13.02 -9.50
CA ASN A 89 5.33 -13.72 -10.75
C ASN A 89 6.05 -13.13 -11.97
N ASP A 90 6.57 -11.91 -11.90
CA ASP A 90 7.34 -11.25 -12.96
C ASP A 90 8.75 -11.85 -13.09
N PHE A 91 9.26 -12.47 -12.03
CA PHE A 91 10.57 -13.13 -12.02
C PHE A 91 10.55 -14.51 -12.69
N THR A 92 11.70 -14.92 -13.25
CA THR A 92 11.89 -16.29 -13.74
C THR A 92 11.76 -17.31 -12.60
N LYS A 93 11.50 -18.59 -12.93
CA LYS A 93 11.45 -19.66 -11.93
C LYS A 93 12.77 -19.80 -11.12
N LYS A 94 13.91 -19.49 -11.75
CA LYS A 94 15.23 -19.52 -11.11
C LYS A 94 15.34 -18.40 -10.07
N ASP A 95 14.98 -17.19 -10.45
CA ASP A 95 15.16 -15.99 -9.62
C ASP A 95 14.18 -15.95 -8.45
N ARG A 96 12.95 -16.49 -8.62
CA ARG A 96 11.97 -16.65 -7.53
C ARG A 96 12.51 -17.40 -6.31
N LYS A 97 13.50 -18.29 -6.50
CA LYS A 97 14.10 -19.01 -5.37
C LYS A 97 14.82 -18.08 -4.40
N LYS A 98 15.35 -16.96 -4.89
CA LYS A 98 16.01 -15.92 -4.09
C LYS A 98 15.04 -14.99 -3.36
N ILE A 99 13.73 -15.01 -3.71
CA ILE A 99 12.75 -14.11 -3.12
C ILE A 99 12.51 -14.47 -1.66
N LEU A 100 12.72 -13.48 -0.78
CA LEU A 100 12.21 -13.46 0.58
C LEU A 100 10.79 -12.89 0.56
N GLY A 101 9.80 -13.73 0.85
CA GLY A 101 8.38 -13.43 0.76
C GLY A 101 7.60 -14.49 -0.02
N ASN A 102 6.38 -14.14 -0.43
CA ASN A 102 5.54 -15.02 -1.25
C ASN A 102 6.19 -15.24 -2.62
N LYS A 103 6.26 -16.49 -3.07
CA LYS A 103 6.87 -16.84 -4.37
C LYS A 103 5.86 -16.97 -5.50
N ASN A 104 4.57 -17.10 -5.18
CA ASN A 104 3.47 -17.15 -6.14
C ASN A 104 2.24 -16.47 -5.55
N THR A 105 1.85 -15.36 -6.15
CA THR A 105 0.75 -14.51 -5.68
C THR A 105 -0.43 -14.45 -6.66
N SER A 106 -0.37 -15.19 -7.76
CA SER A 106 -1.33 -15.08 -8.88
C SER A 106 -2.79 -15.36 -8.49
N ASN A 107 -3.04 -16.22 -7.48
CA ASN A 107 -4.40 -16.50 -7.00
C ASN A 107 -4.91 -15.46 -6.00
N ILE A 108 -4.01 -14.65 -5.44
CA ILE A 108 -4.31 -13.56 -4.51
C ILE A 108 -4.48 -12.25 -5.27
N GLU A 109 -3.54 -11.92 -6.16
CA GLU A 109 -3.54 -10.69 -6.95
C GLU A 109 -4.72 -10.62 -7.94
N ASN A 110 -5.22 -11.78 -8.38
CA ASN A 110 -6.44 -11.86 -9.19
C ASN A 110 -7.68 -11.81 -8.28
N LYS A 111 -8.32 -10.64 -8.21
CA LYS A 111 -9.44 -10.37 -7.28
C LYS A 111 -10.60 -11.36 -7.41
N PHE A 112 -10.89 -11.88 -8.61
CA PHE A 112 -11.96 -12.84 -8.80
C PHE A 112 -11.59 -14.26 -8.33
N LYS A 113 -10.32 -14.67 -8.54
CA LYS A 113 -9.83 -15.96 -8.00
C LYS A 113 -9.77 -15.92 -6.48
N PHE A 114 -9.31 -14.80 -5.93
CA PHE A 114 -9.31 -14.54 -4.49
C PHE A 114 -10.72 -14.68 -3.90
N TYR A 115 -11.69 -13.92 -4.44
CA TYR A 115 -13.09 -14.00 -4.04
C TYR A 115 -13.62 -15.44 -4.08
N LYS A 116 -13.45 -16.15 -5.19
CA LYS A 116 -13.91 -17.55 -5.35
C LYS A 116 -13.33 -18.49 -4.30
N LYS A 117 -12.09 -18.24 -3.86
CA LYS A 117 -11.41 -19.09 -2.89
C LYS A 117 -11.95 -18.94 -1.48
N ILE A 118 -12.43 -17.73 -1.11
CA ILE A 118 -12.75 -17.41 0.30
C ILE A 118 -14.24 -17.16 0.57
N LYS A 119 -15.08 -16.98 -0.46
CA LYS A 119 -16.48 -16.57 -0.33
C LYS A 119 -17.36 -17.45 0.53
N ASP A 120 -17.02 -18.74 0.66
CA ASP A 120 -17.80 -19.71 1.43
C ASP A 120 -17.36 -19.81 2.90
N GLU A 121 -16.20 -19.22 3.26
CA GLU A 121 -15.62 -19.25 4.60
C GLU A 121 -15.58 -17.88 5.29
N PHE A 122 -15.47 -16.81 4.49
CA PHE A 122 -15.33 -15.44 4.99
C PHE A 122 -16.43 -14.54 4.42
N LYS A 123 -16.76 -13.51 5.17
CA LYS A 123 -17.67 -12.47 4.69
C LYS A 123 -16.94 -11.58 3.68
N VAL A 124 -17.42 -11.58 2.46
CA VAL A 124 -16.86 -10.84 1.33
C VAL A 124 -17.95 -10.16 0.54
N PRO A 125 -17.70 -9.02 -0.12
CA PRO A 125 -18.66 -8.43 -1.05
C PRO A 125 -18.94 -9.37 -2.22
N GLU A 126 -20.21 -9.48 -2.65
CA GLU A 126 -20.53 -10.26 -3.84
C GLU A 126 -19.77 -9.75 -5.06
N THR A 127 -19.18 -10.66 -5.84
CA THR A 127 -18.27 -10.29 -6.91
C THR A 127 -18.50 -11.12 -8.17
N PHE A 128 -18.62 -10.45 -9.30
CA PHE A 128 -18.82 -11.02 -10.62
C PHE A 128 -17.61 -10.70 -11.51
N LEU A 129 -17.28 -11.61 -12.41
CA LEU A 129 -16.34 -11.34 -13.49
C LEU A 129 -17.14 -10.81 -14.67
N ILE A 130 -16.76 -9.65 -15.19
CA ILE A 130 -17.46 -9.00 -16.32
C ILE A 130 -16.52 -8.82 -17.51
N LYS A 131 -17.11 -8.78 -18.71
CA LYS A 131 -16.40 -8.55 -19.98
C LYS A 131 -16.45 -7.08 -20.38
N ASP A 132 -17.59 -6.43 -20.13
CA ASP A 132 -17.89 -5.06 -20.56
C ASP A 132 -18.85 -4.39 -19.57
N VAL A 133 -19.15 -3.13 -19.83
CA VAL A 133 -20.05 -2.30 -19.00
C VAL A 133 -21.50 -2.75 -19.15
N ASP A 134 -21.91 -3.24 -20.31
CA ASP A 134 -23.29 -3.67 -20.56
C ASP A 134 -23.64 -4.89 -19.67
N GLU A 135 -22.71 -5.85 -19.55
CA GLU A 135 -22.87 -7.00 -18.62
C GLU A 135 -22.94 -6.51 -17.16
N ALA A 136 -22.17 -5.48 -16.78
CA ALA A 136 -22.25 -4.90 -15.44
C ALA A 136 -23.60 -4.25 -15.15
N ILE A 137 -24.16 -3.53 -16.13
CA ILE A 137 -25.50 -2.91 -16.04
C ILE A 137 -26.57 -3.98 -15.90
N GLU A 138 -26.57 -5.00 -16.75
CA GLU A 138 -27.53 -6.10 -16.69
C GLU A 138 -27.54 -6.80 -15.32
N ILE A 139 -26.36 -7.06 -14.74
CA ILE A 139 -26.26 -7.66 -13.40
C ILE A 139 -26.83 -6.70 -12.33
N SER A 140 -26.55 -5.41 -12.44
CA SER A 140 -27.00 -4.41 -11.44
C SER A 140 -28.51 -4.18 -11.48
N GLU A 141 -29.12 -4.19 -12.67
CA GLU A 141 -30.57 -4.06 -12.84
C GLU A 141 -31.36 -5.19 -12.18
N ASN A 142 -30.80 -6.41 -12.20
CA ASN A 142 -31.38 -7.58 -11.55
C ASN A 142 -31.36 -7.48 -9.99
N LYS A 143 -30.61 -6.53 -9.42
CA LYS A 143 -30.45 -6.31 -7.97
C LYS A 143 -30.44 -4.79 -7.68
N SER A 144 -31.54 -4.12 -7.97
CA SER A 144 -31.69 -2.65 -7.91
C SER A 144 -31.38 -2.02 -6.55
N ASP A 145 -31.44 -2.79 -5.46
CA ASP A 145 -31.18 -2.29 -4.09
C ASP A 145 -29.68 -2.35 -3.72
N VAL A 146 -28.82 -2.90 -4.59
CA VAL A 146 -27.38 -3.06 -4.36
C VAL A 146 -26.60 -2.09 -5.21
N LYS A 147 -25.73 -1.32 -4.58
CA LYS A 147 -24.74 -0.49 -5.31
C LYS A 147 -23.55 -1.35 -5.71
N TYR A 148 -22.97 -1.07 -6.84
CA TYR A 148 -21.81 -1.81 -7.35
C TYR A 148 -20.66 -0.87 -7.71
N ILE A 149 -19.44 -1.39 -7.62
CA ILE A 149 -18.21 -0.77 -8.13
C ILE A 149 -17.59 -1.67 -9.19
N VAL A 150 -17.00 -1.04 -10.19
CA VAL A 150 -16.18 -1.71 -11.22
C VAL A 150 -14.71 -1.51 -10.87
N LYS A 151 -13.94 -2.59 -10.88
CA LYS A 151 -12.51 -2.60 -10.58
C LYS A 151 -11.74 -3.41 -11.63
N PRO A 152 -10.47 -3.06 -11.92
CA PRO A 152 -9.60 -3.95 -12.69
C PRO A 152 -9.36 -5.25 -11.92
N LEU A 153 -9.20 -6.35 -12.65
CA LEU A 153 -8.95 -7.69 -12.09
C LEU A 153 -7.68 -7.73 -11.23
N LYS A 154 -6.67 -6.94 -11.62
CA LYS A 154 -5.44 -6.69 -10.87
C LYS A 154 -5.28 -5.18 -10.67
N GLY A 155 -4.66 -4.78 -9.57
CA GLY A 155 -4.39 -3.38 -9.24
C GLY A 155 -4.32 -3.17 -7.73
N SER A 156 -3.80 -2.04 -7.30
CA SER A 156 -3.62 -1.67 -5.90
C SER A 156 -3.83 -0.17 -5.69
N GLY A 157 -3.89 0.28 -4.42
CA GLY A 157 -3.92 1.70 -4.07
C GLY A 157 -5.25 2.41 -4.32
N GLY A 158 -6.32 1.71 -4.72
CA GLY A 158 -7.63 2.31 -4.97
C GLY A 158 -7.79 2.99 -6.33
N TYR A 159 -6.80 2.87 -7.22
CA TYR A 159 -6.87 3.41 -8.58
C TYR A 159 -7.84 2.63 -9.46
N ASN A 160 -8.51 3.35 -10.39
CA ASN A 160 -9.47 2.80 -11.36
C ASN A 160 -10.64 2.02 -10.71
N ILE A 161 -11.06 2.45 -9.51
CA ILE A 161 -12.29 1.99 -8.89
C ILE A 161 -13.39 3.00 -9.18
N ASN A 162 -14.43 2.58 -9.87
CA ASN A 162 -15.54 3.43 -10.26
C ASN A 162 -16.86 2.89 -9.71
N LEU A 163 -17.66 3.78 -9.12
CA LEU A 163 -19.03 3.44 -8.74
C LEU A 163 -19.85 3.26 -10.03
N LEU A 164 -20.57 2.15 -10.16
CA LEU A 164 -21.50 1.95 -11.27
C LEU A 164 -22.76 2.76 -11.00
N ASN A 165 -23.02 3.78 -11.82
CA ASN A 165 -24.23 4.58 -11.83
C ASN A 165 -24.59 4.95 -13.27
N ASP A 166 -25.81 5.42 -13.50
CA ASP A 166 -26.36 5.72 -14.84
C ASP A 166 -25.55 6.76 -15.61
N ASP A 167 -24.81 7.62 -14.90
CA ASP A 167 -24.01 8.72 -15.49
C ASP A 167 -22.51 8.38 -15.58
N SER A 168 -22.07 7.18 -15.14
CA SER A 168 -20.65 6.86 -15.10
C SER A 168 -20.15 6.42 -16.47
N TYR A 169 -19.30 7.23 -17.09
CA TYR A 169 -18.50 6.80 -18.22
C TYR A 169 -17.33 5.95 -17.69
N ILE A 170 -17.55 4.64 -17.65
CA ILE A 170 -16.49 3.68 -17.25
C ILE A 170 -15.74 3.28 -18.51
N GLN A 171 -14.54 3.79 -18.67
CA GLN A 171 -13.67 3.38 -19.77
C GLN A 171 -13.00 2.07 -19.41
N LEU A 172 -13.43 0.97 -20.00
CA LEU A 172 -12.75 -0.30 -19.94
C LEU A 172 -11.83 -0.40 -21.15
N ASN A 173 -10.57 -0.75 -20.92
CA ASN A 173 -9.64 -0.99 -22.02
C ASN A 173 -9.97 -2.31 -22.73
N ASP A 174 -9.94 -2.33 -24.05
CA ASP A 174 -10.22 -3.53 -24.84
C ASP A 174 -9.26 -4.67 -24.46
N GLY A 175 -9.84 -5.83 -24.14
CA GLY A 175 -9.11 -7.04 -23.77
C GLY A 175 -8.74 -7.17 -22.29
N GLU A 176 -8.94 -6.15 -21.46
CA GLU A 176 -8.80 -6.24 -20.01
C GLU A 176 -10.03 -6.90 -19.38
N LYS A 177 -9.80 -7.61 -18.28
CA LYS A 177 -10.88 -8.23 -17.49
C LYS A 177 -11.10 -7.40 -16.23
N PHE A 178 -12.37 -7.20 -15.92
CA PHE A 178 -12.83 -6.42 -14.77
C PHE A 178 -13.70 -7.28 -13.87
N ILE A 179 -13.89 -6.80 -12.65
CA ILE A 179 -14.89 -7.33 -11.74
C ILE A 179 -15.92 -6.26 -11.43
N LEU A 180 -17.17 -6.69 -11.34
CA LEU A 180 -18.25 -5.97 -10.70
C LEU A 180 -18.35 -6.48 -9.28
N GLN A 181 -18.23 -5.59 -8.29
CA GLN A 181 -18.26 -5.96 -6.88
C GLN A 181 -19.29 -5.12 -6.13
N GLU A 182 -20.06 -5.75 -5.25
CA GLU A 182 -20.93 -5.06 -4.32
C GLU A 182 -20.18 -3.94 -3.60
N TYR A 183 -20.74 -2.73 -3.60
CA TYR A 183 -20.20 -1.60 -2.85
C TYR A 183 -20.60 -1.70 -1.38
N VAL A 184 -19.66 -2.00 -0.54
CA VAL A 184 -19.83 -2.01 0.92
C VAL A 184 -19.41 -0.66 1.46
N GLU A 185 -20.37 0.11 1.95
CA GLU A 185 -20.11 1.35 2.67
C GLU A 185 -19.67 1.02 4.10
N GLY A 186 -18.60 1.66 4.60
CA GLY A 186 -18.12 1.40 5.95
C GLY A 186 -16.74 1.98 6.23
N ILE A 187 -16.15 1.51 7.32
CA ILE A 187 -14.84 1.95 7.82
C ILE A 187 -13.76 1.05 7.24
N ASN A 188 -12.79 1.64 6.52
CA ASN A 188 -11.65 0.91 5.99
C ASN A 188 -10.65 0.57 7.10
N LEU A 189 -10.32 -0.72 7.24
CA LEU A 189 -9.39 -1.25 8.22
C LEU A 189 -8.35 -2.12 7.53
N SER A 190 -7.21 -2.35 8.17
CA SER A 190 -6.16 -3.22 7.64
C SER A 190 -5.45 -3.96 8.77
N SER A 191 -5.10 -5.23 8.53
CA SER A 191 -4.21 -6.02 9.38
C SER A 191 -2.87 -6.22 8.70
N SER A 192 -1.78 -5.99 9.41
CA SER A 192 -0.45 -6.42 8.99
C SER A 192 -0.15 -7.80 9.58
N VAL A 193 0.26 -8.74 8.73
CA VAL A 193 0.49 -10.14 9.09
C VAL A 193 1.92 -10.53 8.75
N LEU A 194 2.56 -11.27 9.64
CA LEU A 194 3.86 -11.88 9.42
C LEU A 194 3.69 -13.39 9.35
N GLY A 195 4.12 -14.01 8.26
CA GLY A 195 4.00 -15.44 8.00
C GLY A 195 5.34 -16.14 7.83
N SER A 196 5.45 -17.34 8.39
CA SER A 196 6.52 -18.30 8.13
C SER A 196 5.90 -19.67 7.88
N ASP A 197 6.69 -20.70 7.56
CA ASP A 197 6.16 -22.07 7.49
C ASP A 197 5.62 -22.55 8.86
N ASN A 198 6.16 -22.01 9.96
CA ASN A 198 5.86 -22.45 11.32
C ASN A 198 4.72 -21.67 11.99
N TYR A 199 4.45 -20.44 11.57
CA TYR A 199 3.44 -19.58 12.18
C TYR A 199 2.88 -18.54 11.22
N LYS A 200 1.68 -18.05 11.52
CA LYS A 200 1.08 -16.86 10.92
C LYS A 200 0.61 -15.97 12.08
N LYS A 201 1.15 -14.75 12.17
CA LYS A 201 0.88 -13.80 13.25
C LYS A 201 0.38 -12.46 12.73
N THR A 202 -0.72 -11.97 13.27
CA THR A 202 -1.10 -10.56 13.08
C THR A 202 -0.20 -9.67 13.94
N ILE A 203 0.47 -8.73 13.30
CA ILE A 203 1.40 -7.80 13.94
C ILE A 203 0.66 -6.58 14.48
N MET A 204 -0.22 -6.02 13.67
CA MET A 204 -0.89 -4.75 13.95
C MET A 204 -2.17 -4.61 13.14
N ASN A 205 -3.24 -4.15 13.79
CA ASN A 205 -4.42 -3.64 13.12
C ASN A 205 -4.37 -2.13 13.04
N SER A 206 -4.88 -1.56 11.96
CA SER A 206 -4.85 -0.14 11.66
C SER A 206 -6.16 0.37 11.04
N ARG A 207 -6.44 1.65 11.25
CA ARG A 207 -7.38 2.41 10.43
C ARG A 207 -6.68 2.74 9.11
N LEU A 208 -7.26 2.30 8.00
CA LEU A 208 -6.83 2.68 6.67
C LEU A 208 -7.61 3.93 6.24
N LEU A 209 -6.93 4.91 5.67
CA LEU A 209 -7.51 6.18 5.26
C LEU A 209 -7.54 6.28 3.74
N THR A 210 -8.69 6.70 3.21
CA THR A 210 -8.90 6.97 1.79
C THR A 210 -9.35 8.41 1.58
N GLU A 211 -9.27 8.93 0.36
CA GLU A 211 -9.80 10.26 0.06
C GLU A 211 -11.29 10.38 0.34
N HIS A 212 -12.05 9.29 0.17
CA HIS A 212 -13.48 9.23 0.46
C HIS A 212 -13.78 9.54 1.94
N ASP A 213 -12.92 9.13 2.89
CA ASP A 213 -13.08 9.41 4.31
C ASP A 213 -13.11 10.92 4.63
N PHE A 214 -12.51 11.75 3.78
CA PHE A 214 -12.45 13.19 3.94
C PHE A 214 -13.42 13.97 3.03
N LYS A 215 -14.42 13.29 2.44
CA LYS A 215 -15.43 13.85 1.53
C LYS A 215 -14.85 14.62 0.33
N LYS A 216 -13.68 14.22 -0.10
CA LYS A 216 -13.02 14.74 -1.29
C LYS A 216 -13.24 13.76 -2.43
N ASN A 217 -14.27 14.01 -3.24
CA ASN A 217 -14.65 13.23 -4.41
C ASN A 217 -15.00 11.75 -4.09
N ASN A 218 -15.56 11.02 -5.06
CA ASN A 218 -15.80 9.56 -4.97
C ASN A 218 -14.50 8.78 -5.25
N SER A 219 -13.37 9.23 -4.70
CA SER A 219 -12.06 8.61 -4.90
C SER A 219 -11.75 7.67 -3.72
N TYR A 220 -11.39 6.44 -4.05
CA TYR A 220 -10.99 5.41 -3.10
C TYR A 220 -9.46 5.32 -2.93
N ILE A 221 -8.74 6.33 -3.40
CA ILE A 221 -7.28 6.40 -3.33
C ILE A 221 -6.82 6.35 -1.86
N TYR A 222 -5.85 5.49 -1.59
CA TYR A 222 -5.21 5.37 -0.28
C TYR A 222 -4.42 6.62 0.05
N ILE A 223 -4.69 7.22 1.20
CA ILE A 223 -4.00 8.43 1.66
C ILE A 223 -3.25 8.23 2.98
N GLY A 224 -3.27 7.04 3.57
CA GLY A 224 -2.50 6.78 4.78
C GLY A 224 -3.17 5.80 5.74
N ASN A 225 -2.61 5.76 6.96
CA ASN A 225 -3.09 4.86 8.00
C ASN A 225 -2.74 5.37 9.39
N ILE A 226 -3.54 4.95 10.37
CA ILE A 226 -3.34 5.21 11.80
C ILE A 226 -3.29 3.88 12.54
N LEU A 227 -2.32 3.69 13.40
CA LEU A 227 -2.15 2.47 14.20
C LEU A 227 -1.56 2.77 15.60
N PRO A 228 -1.69 1.85 16.58
CA PRO A 228 -2.56 0.67 16.56
C PRO A 228 -4.04 1.07 16.49
N LEU A 229 -4.89 0.14 16.07
CA LEU A 229 -6.34 0.33 16.05
C LEU A 229 -6.88 0.30 17.47
N THR A 230 -7.37 1.45 17.95
CA THR A 230 -7.94 1.64 19.28
C THR A 230 -9.20 2.51 19.19
N LYS A 231 -9.89 2.69 20.30
CA LYS A 231 -11.05 3.57 20.37
C LYS A 231 -10.73 5.01 19.95
N GLU A 232 -9.54 5.50 20.28
CA GLU A 232 -9.08 6.86 19.93
C GLU A 232 -8.69 6.96 18.44
N SER A 233 -7.97 5.96 17.92
CA SER A 233 -7.36 6.01 16.58
C SER A 233 -8.32 5.69 15.44
N ILE A 234 -9.49 5.13 15.74
CA ILE A 234 -10.48 4.77 14.71
C ILE A 234 -11.19 5.98 14.08
N LEU A 235 -11.17 7.13 14.76
CA LEU A 235 -11.79 8.40 14.34
C LEU A 235 -13.33 8.35 14.19
N THR A 236 -13.98 7.34 14.72
CA THR A 236 -15.44 7.19 14.71
C THR A 236 -15.88 6.33 15.91
N GLU A 237 -17.15 6.36 16.23
CA GLU A 237 -17.68 5.54 17.33
C GLU A 237 -17.88 4.09 16.89
N ILE A 238 -17.26 3.16 17.60
CA ILE A 238 -17.48 1.71 17.50
C ILE A 238 -17.78 1.19 18.92
N LYS A 239 -18.86 0.42 19.05
CA LYS A 239 -19.33 -0.08 20.36
C LYS A 239 -18.28 -0.95 21.07
N ASP A 240 -17.60 -1.83 20.32
CA ASP A 240 -16.66 -2.81 20.88
C ASP A 240 -15.45 -2.98 19.94
N ILE A 241 -14.49 -2.10 20.09
CA ILE A 241 -13.26 -2.11 19.29
C ILE A 241 -12.39 -3.34 19.58
N ASP A 242 -12.43 -3.86 20.80
CA ASP A 242 -11.63 -5.03 21.18
C ASP A 242 -12.16 -6.29 20.50
N LYS A 243 -13.50 -6.43 20.40
CA LYS A 243 -14.11 -7.51 19.63
C LYS A 243 -13.71 -7.44 18.16
N ILE A 244 -13.76 -6.25 17.55
CA ILE A 244 -13.34 -6.06 16.15
C ILE A 244 -11.85 -6.39 15.96
N ASN A 245 -10.99 -5.94 16.87
CA ASN A 245 -9.56 -6.29 16.83
C ASN A 245 -9.33 -7.82 16.87
N ASN A 246 -10.04 -8.53 17.74
CA ASN A 246 -9.92 -9.98 17.86
C ASN A 246 -10.42 -10.68 16.58
N GLU A 247 -11.54 -10.24 16.01
CA GLU A 247 -12.09 -10.76 14.75
C GLU A 247 -11.11 -10.52 13.59
N MET A 248 -10.48 -9.33 13.49
CA MET A 248 -9.46 -9.03 12.50
C MET A 248 -8.22 -9.92 12.67
N ILE A 249 -7.78 -10.16 13.91
CA ILE A 249 -6.64 -11.05 14.20
C ILE A 249 -6.95 -12.47 13.72
N GLU A 250 -8.08 -13.03 14.12
CA GLU A 250 -8.49 -14.37 13.73
C GLU A 250 -8.63 -14.49 12.21
N THR A 251 -9.36 -13.57 11.59
CA THR A 251 -9.60 -13.57 10.13
C THR A 251 -8.29 -13.47 9.35
N SER A 252 -7.40 -12.54 9.73
CA SER A 252 -6.14 -12.35 9.00
C SER A 252 -5.19 -13.54 9.15
N GLN A 253 -5.15 -14.19 10.30
CA GLN A 253 -4.36 -15.40 10.52
C GLN A 253 -4.92 -16.59 9.71
N ASN A 254 -6.24 -16.80 9.72
CA ASN A 254 -6.89 -17.85 8.94
C ASN A 254 -6.66 -17.66 7.44
N LEU A 255 -6.79 -16.43 6.94
CA LEU A 255 -6.46 -16.10 5.55
C LEU A 255 -4.98 -16.36 5.24
N ALA A 256 -4.07 -16.00 6.17
CA ALA A 256 -2.65 -16.25 5.99
C ALA A 256 -2.31 -17.75 5.93
N TYR A 257 -3.02 -18.60 6.67
CA TYR A 257 -2.92 -20.06 6.54
C TYR A 257 -3.54 -20.56 5.23
N THR A 258 -4.73 -20.07 4.85
CA THR A 258 -5.45 -20.47 3.61
C THR A 258 -4.62 -20.25 2.35
N PHE A 259 -3.80 -19.17 2.33
CA PHE A 259 -2.96 -18.80 1.19
C PHE A 259 -1.47 -19.07 1.42
N ASP A 260 -1.10 -19.70 2.51
CA ASP A 260 0.28 -20.00 2.90
C ASP A 260 1.21 -18.78 2.78
N LEU A 261 0.79 -17.64 3.36
CA LEU A 261 1.51 -16.39 3.25
C LEU A 261 2.84 -16.42 4.00
N ILE A 262 3.90 -15.93 3.36
CA ILE A 262 5.27 -15.86 3.88
C ILE A 262 5.74 -14.41 3.96
N GLY A 263 6.50 -14.07 5.00
CA GLY A 263 6.99 -12.71 5.24
C GLY A 263 5.86 -11.74 5.64
N SER A 264 6.08 -10.47 5.38
CA SER A 264 5.12 -9.39 5.68
C SER A 264 4.04 -9.31 4.62
N ASN A 265 2.79 -9.28 5.06
CA ASN A 265 1.58 -9.25 4.22
C ASN A 265 0.55 -8.32 4.84
N GLY A 266 -0.48 -7.98 4.09
CA GLY A 266 -1.61 -7.23 4.59
C GLY A 266 -2.95 -7.80 4.18
N VAL A 267 -3.96 -7.57 5.03
CA VAL A 267 -5.36 -7.90 4.75
C VAL A 267 -6.19 -6.66 4.96
N ASP A 268 -6.93 -6.25 3.95
CA ASP A 268 -7.76 -5.05 3.99
C ASP A 268 -9.23 -5.41 4.15
N TYR A 269 -9.94 -4.61 4.95
CA TYR A 269 -11.32 -4.85 5.35
C TYR A 269 -12.17 -3.59 5.23
N ILE A 270 -13.48 -3.81 5.13
CA ILE A 270 -14.49 -2.79 5.42
C ILE A 270 -15.38 -3.28 6.56
N LEU A 271 -15.52 -2.45 7.59
CA LEU A 271 -16.40 -2.68 8.72
C LEU A 271 -17.66 -1.82 8.64
N ASN A 272 -18.83 -2.42 8.75
CA ASN A 272 -20.09 -1.70 8.90
C ASN A 272 -21.00 -2.40 9.93
N GLU A 273 -22.26 -1.99 10.02
CA GLU A 273 -23.26 -2.58 10.93
C GLU A 273 -23.54 -4.07 10.68
N ASN A 274 -23.32 -4.53 9.44
CA ASN A 274 -23.50 -5.93 9.05
C ASN A 274 -22.27 -6.80 9.38
N GLY A 275 -21.12 -6.22 9.77
CA GLY A 275 -19.90 -6.90 10.19
C GLY A 275 -18.66 -6.55 9.39
N LEU A 276 -17.63 -7.38 9.54
CA LEU A 276 -16.32 -7.21 8.93
C LEU A 276 -16.26 -7.94 7.59
N TYR A 277 -16.06 -7.19 6.49
CA TYR A 277 -15.90 -7.73 5.14
C TYR A 277 -14.44 -7.78 4.75
N VAL A 278 -13.96 -8.92 4.27
CA VAL A 278 -12.62 -9.05 3.68
C VAL A 278 -12.66 -8.52 2.26
N ILE A 279 -11.78 -7.59 1.93
CA ILE A 279 -11.72 -6.93 0.62
C ILE A 279 -10.60 -7.48 -0.25
N GLU A 280 -9.37 -7.51 0.28
CA GLU A 280 -8.21 -8.02 -0.45
C GLU A 280 -7.08 -8.44 0.49
N ILE A 281 -6.16 -9.25 -0.04
CA ILE A 281 -4.86 -9.50 0.56
C ILE A 281 -3.79 -8.80 -0.29
N ASN A 282 -2.90 -8.09 0.38
CA ASN A 282 -1.66 -7.56 -0.18
C ASN A 282 -0.51 -8.52 0.16
N PRO A 283 -0.10 -9.44 -0.74
CA PRO A 283 0.89 -10.49 -0.43
C PRO A 283 2.33 -9.95 -0.51
N ARG A 284 2.57 -8.82 0.11
CA ARG A 284 3.83 -8.04 0.10
C ARG A 284 3.90 -7.10 1.30
N ILE A 285 5.06 -6.52 1.51
CA ILE A 285 5.23 -5.43 2.48
C ILE A 285 4.30 -4.28 2.12
N GLN A 286 3.55 -3.80 3.11
CA GLN A 286 2.50 -2.79 2.96
C GLN A 286 2.99 -1.36 3.24
N GLY A 287 2.15 -0.38 2.89
CA GLY A 287 2.35 1.04 3.22
C GLY A 287 2.35 1.35 4.73
N THR A 288 1.86 0.43 5.57
CA THR A 288 1.90 0.52 7.04
C THR A 288 3.30 0.29 7.64
N PHE A 289 4.25 -0.23 6.87
CA PHE A 289 5.57 -0.66 7.31
C PHE A 289 6.28 0.33 8.24
N GLU A 290 6.48 1.59 7.80
CA GLU A 290 7.18 2.60 8.59
C GLU A 290 6.44 2.99 9.88
N CYS A 291 5.10 2.98 9.84
CA CYS A 291 4.29 3.24 11.04
C CYS A 291 4.44 2.14 12.07
N ILE A 292 4.48 0.88 11.62
CA ILE A 292 4.70 -0.28 12.51
C ILE A 292 6.09 -0.20 13.14
N GLU A 293 7.14 0.10 12.37
CA GLU A 293 8.49 0.33 12.92
C GLU A 293 8.50 1.44 13.99
N LYS A 294 7.83 2.55 13.70
CA LYS A 294 7.72 3.67 14.65
C LYS A 294 6.91 3.32 15.90
N SER A 295 5.84 2.53 15.76
CA SER A 295 4.96 2.13 16.87
C SER A 295 5.61 1.08 17.76
N LEU A 296 6.16 0.03 17.18
CA LEU A 296 6.76 -1.10 17.89
C LEU A 296 8.21 -0.86 18.31
N GLN A 297 8.91 0.06 17.67
CA GLN A 297 10.36 0.32 17.86
C GLN A 297 11.22 -0.90 17.51
N ILE A 298 10.88 -1.59 16.42
CA ILE A 298 11.65 -2.70 15.86
C ILE A 298 11.96 -2.42 14.39
N ASN A 299 12.91 -3.16 13.81
CA ASN A 299 13.15 -3.16 12.38
C ASN A 299 12.22 -4.19 11.72
N MET A 300 11.21 -3.71 10.99
CA MET A 300 10.24 -4.60 10.34
C MET A 300 10.80 -5.35 9.13
N LEU A 301 11.88 -4.84 8.52
CA LEU A 301 12.56 -5.58 7.46
C LEU A 301 13.32 -6.78 8.01
N ASP A 302 13.97 -6.65 9.17
CA ASP A 302 14.58 -7.76 9.91
C ASP A 302 13.50 -8.80 10.28
N ALA A 303 12.37 -8.36 10.81
CA ALA A 303 11.25 -9.23 11.12
C ALA A 303 10.73 -10.00 9.89
N HIS A 304 10.62 -9.31 8.74
CA HIS A 304 10.23 -9.92 7.47
C HIS A 304 11.25 -10.98 7.02
N ILE A 305 12.54 -10.65 7.01
CA ILE A 305 13.62 -11.56 6.60
C ILE A 305 13.63 -12.79 7.49
N LYS A 306 13.65 -12.62 8.81
CA LYS A 306 13.62 -13.70 9.79
C LYS A 306 12.43 -14.64 9.59
N SER A 307 11.24 -14.05 9.38
CA SER A 307 10.05 -14.84 9.12
C SER A 307 10.15 -15.66 7.83
N CYS A 308 10.72 -15.10 6.77
CA CYS A 308 10.97 -15.82 5.51
C CYS A 308 12.00 -16.95 5.65
N LEU A 309 12.92 -16.81 6.58
CA LEU A 309 13.95 -17.82 6.91
C LEU A 309 13.50 -18.81 8.02
N ASN A 310 12.21 -18.77 8.40
CA ASN A 310 11.60 -19.61 9.44
C ASN A 310 12.18 -19.39 10.84
N GLU A 311 12.78 -18.24 11.09
CA GLU A 311 13.22 -17.83 12.41
C GLU A 311 12.06 -17.28 13.24
N ASN A 312 12.13 -17.41 14.54
CA ASN A 312 11.11 -16.84 15.43
C ASN A 312 11.28 -15.32 15.53
N VAL A 313 10.16 -14.61 15.41
CA VAL A 313 10.12 -13.15 15.54
C VAL A 313 9.30 -12.79 16.78
N ASP A 314 9.95 -12.10 17.72
CA ASP A 314 9.27 -11.52 18.87
C ASP A 314 8.68 -10.15 18.51
N ILE A 315 7.37 -10.01 18.72
CA ILE A 315 6.64 -8.79 18.41
C ILE A 315 6.26 -8.10 19.73
N PRO A 316 6.90 -6.99 20.07
CA PRO A 316 6.59 -6.26 21.28
C PRO A 316 5.23 -5.57 21.19
N LYS A 317 4.68 -5.17 22.34
CA LYS A 317 3.50 -4.31 22.37
C LYS A 317 3.80 -2.94 21.78
N ALA A 318 2.80 -2.34 21.14
CA ALA A 318 2.89 -0.97 20.64
C ALA A 318 3.23 0.01 21.78
N LYS A 319 4.26 0.82 21.55
CA LYS A 319 4.70 1.87 22.49
C LYS A 319 4.09 3.23 22.13
N TYR A 320 3.79 3.43 20.86
CA TYR A 320 3.31 4.68 20.32
C TYR A 320 2.17 4.45 19.34
N TYR A 321 1.27 5.40 19.25
CA TYR A 321 0.48 5.61 18.05
C TYR A 321 1.40 6.09 16.94
N ALA A 322 1.13 5.69 15.70
CA ALA A 322 1.79 6.20 14.52
C ALA A 322 0.74 6.56 13.45
N TYR A 323 0.96 7.68 12.77
CA TYR A 323 0.09 8.18 11.72
C TYR A 323 0.91 8.52 10.49
N LYS A 324 0.56 7.88 9.37
CA LYS A 324 1.05 8.18 8.02
C LYS A 324 -0.03 8.87 7.23
N LYS A 325 0.31 9.99 6.61
CA LYS A 325 -0.58 10.73 5.71
C LYS A 325 0.17 11.12 4.43
N ILE A 326 -0.31 10.64 3.30
CA ILE A 326 0.19 11.04 1.97
C ILE A 326 -0.50 12.34 1.61
N ILE A 327 0.25 13.32 1.18
CA ILE A 327 -0.25 14.60 0.69
C ILE A 327 -0.22 14.56 -0.83
N TYR A 328 -1.39 14.64 -1.43
CA TYR A 328 -1.54 14.82 -2.87
C TYR A 328 -1.52 16.31 -3.21
N SER A 329 -0.85 16.66 -4.27
CA SER A 329 -0.68 18.06 -4.65
C SER A 329 -2.02 18.73 -4.96
N PRO A 330 -2.35 19.87 -4.33
CA PRO A 330 -3.61 20.59 -4.56
C PRO A 330 -3.64 21.31 -5.91
N CYS A 331 -2.49 21.53 -6.52
CA CYS A 331 -2.31 22.25 -7.79
C CYS A 331 -0.98 21.83 -8.41
N ARG A 332 -0.78 22.14 -9.69
CA ARG A 332 0.56 22.06 -10.29
C ARG A 332 1.47 23.03 -9.55
N ASN A 333 2.60 22.54 -9.00
CA ASN A 333 3.52 23.36 -8.23
C ASN A 333 4.97 22.96 -8.46
N LYS A 334 5.87 23.90 -8.23
CA LYS A 334 7.32 23.65 -8.19
C LYS A 334 7.72 23.38 -6.74
N TYR A 335 8.26 22.19 -6.48
CA TYR A 335 8.64 21.82 -5.11
C TYR A 335 9.77 22.69 -4.58
N SER A 336 9.56 23.23 -3.39
CA SER A 336 10.55 23.97 -2.63
C SER A 336 10.75 23.32 -1.25
N LYS A 337 11.88 23.63 -0.61
CA LYS A 337 12.19 23.08 0.71
C LYS A 337 11.14 23.47 1.75
N ILE A 338 10.61 22.48 2.44
CA ILE A 338 9.67 22.64 3.55
C ILE A 338 10.39 22.27 4.85
N ASP A 339 10.38 23.15 5.84
CA ASP A 339 11.06 22.94 7.13
C ASP A 339 10.14 22.22 8.11
N LEU A 340 10.06 20.91 7.98
CA LEU A 340 9.34 19.99 8.87
C LEU A 340 10.18 18.74 9.11
N ASP A 341 10.13 18.20 10.33
CA ASP A 341 10.91 17.03 10.76
C ASP A 341 10.23 15.67 10.51
N ASN A 342 8.96 15.69 10.10
CA ASN A 342 8.12 14.51 9.96
C ASN A 342 7.64 14.29 8.51
N ILE A 343 8.36 14.83 7.52
CA ILE A 343 8.08 14.66 6.11
C ILE A 343 9.08 13.70 5.45
N TYR A 344 8.58 12.90 4.50
CA TYR A 344 9.28 11.83 3.81
C TYR A 344 8.84 11.76 2.36
N ASP A 345 9.51 10.93 1.55
CA ASP A 345 9.24 10.80 0.11
C ASP A 345 9.30 12.16 -0.60
N LEU A 346 10.35 12.94 -0.28
CA LEU A 346 10.48 14.32 -0.72
C LEU A 346 10.88 14.39 -2.18
N PRO A 347 10.19 15.17 -3.04
CA PRO A 347 10.66 15.46 -4.38
C PRO A 347 12.05 16.11 -4.36
N HIS A 348 12.78 16.06 -5.46
CA HIS A 348 13.97 16.86 -5.61
C HIS A 348 13.62 18.34 -5.76
N LEU A 349 14.49 19.24 -5.27
CA LEU A 349 14.22 20.67 -5.32
C LEU A 349 14.04 21.12 -6.79
N GLY A 350 12.97 21.86 -7.02
CA GLY A 350 12.66 22.38 -8.34
C GLY A 350 11.82 21.47 -9.24
N THR A 351 11.59 20.21 -8.85
CA THR A 351 10.70 19.30 -9.58
C THR A 351 9.26 19.84 -9.63
N ILE A 352 8.62 19.69 -10.77
CA ILE A 352 7.20 20.02 -10.94
C ILE A 352 6.37 18.82 -10.53
N THR A 353 5.44 19.02 -9.59
CA THR A 353 4.43 18.02 -9.21
C THR A 353 3.08 18.47 -9.76
N GLU A 354 2.40 17.61 -10.50
CA GLU A 354 1.10 17.91 -11.08
C GLU A 354 -0.02 17.83 -10.04
N LYS A 355 -1.17 18.44 -10.37
CA LYS A 355 -2.34 18.36 -9.49
C LYS A 355 -2.79 16.91 -9.32
N SER A 356 -3.07 16.53 -8.08
CA SER A 356 -3.49 15.19 -7.67
C SER A 356 -2.39 14.10 -7.73
N GLU A 357 -1.16 14.44 -8.06
CA GLU A 357 -0.02 13.55 -7.83
C GLU A 357 0.38 13.52 -6.34
N PRO A 358 0.91 12.39 -5.82
CA PRO A 358 1.50 12.35 -4.50
C PRO A 358 2.69 13.33 -4.41
N LEU A 359 2.59 14.28 -3.49
CA LEU A 359 3.64 15.30 -3.29
C LEU A 359 4.70 14.80 -2.29
N LEU A 360 4.27 14.37 -1.11
CA LEU A 360 5.13 13.82 -0.07
C LEU A 360 4.31 13.06 0.96
N THR A 361 5.01 12.40 1.88
CA THR A 361 4.40 11.64 2.97
C THR A 361 4.74 12.29 4.32
N ILE A 362 3.75 12.45 5.19
CA ILE A 362 3.93 12.84 6.59
C ILE A 362 3.83 11.58 7.45
N ILE A 363 4.83 11.32 8.32
CA ILE A 363 4.79 10.21 9.27
C ILE A 363 5.28 10.70 10.63
N ASP A 364 4.46 10.51 11.66
CA ASP A 364 4.85 10.81 13.02
C ASP A 364 4.39 9.75 14.01
N LYS A 365 4.89 9.82 15.25
CA LYS A 365 4.50 8.96 16.37
C LYS A 365 4.38 9.75 17.67
N ASN A 366 3.47 9.34 18.52
CA ASN A 366 3.34 9.88 19.89
C ASN A 366 2.63 8.86 20.79
N SER A 367 2.92 8.86 22.08
CA SER A 367 2.18 8.07 23.06
C SER A 367 0.77 8.59 23.33
N ASN A 368 0.50 9.85 22.99
CA ASN A 368 -0.82 10.48 23.07
C ASN A 368 -1.37 10.70 21.66
N PHE A 369 -2.52 10.10 21.37
CA PHE A 369 -3.14 10.15 20.05
C PHE A 369 -3.54 11.56 19.60
N ASP A 370 -4.14 12.36 20.49
CA ASP A 370 -4.58 13.72 20.14
C ASP A 370 -3.42 14.63 19.75
N LYS A 371 -2.28 14.51 20.45
CA LYS A 371 -1.06 15.24 20.11
C LYS A 371 -0.52 14.81 18.75
N LEU A 372 -0.50 13.50 18.48
CA LEU A 372 -0.08 12.96 17.19
C LEU A 372 -0.97 13.49 16.06
N TYR A 373 -2.28 13.33 16.21
CA TYR A 373 -3.26 13.73 15.20
C TYR A 373 -3.14 15.23 14.87
N LYS A 374 -3.12 16.08 15.91
CA LYS A 374 -2.94 17.54 15.74
C LYS A 374 -1.63 17.89 15.04
N LYS A 375 -0.52 17.22 15.37
CA LYS A 375 0.79 17.51 14.75
C LYS A 375 0.76 17.15 13.27
N VAL A 376 0.27 15.97 12.90
CA VAL A 376 0.20 15.52 11.50
C VAL A 376 -0.74 16.40 10.67
N GLU A 377 -1.92 16.74 11.20
CA GLU A 377 -2.86 17.63 10.50
C GLU A 377 -2.32 19.05 10.32
N ASN A 378 -1.58 19.57 11.29
CA ASN A 378 -0.90 20.88 11.17
C ASN A 378 0.21 20.81 10.10
N SER A 379 1.03 19.76 10.09
CA SER A 379 2.04 19.57 9.06
C SER A 379 1.40 19.49 7.67
N ALA A 380 0.27 18.78 7.53
CA ALA A 380 -0.47 18.71 6.27
C ALA A 380 -0.97 20.07 5.79
N LYS A 381 -1.44 20.94 6.69
CA LYS A 381 -1.83 22.32 6.35
C LYS A 381 -0.64 23.14 5.87
N ILE A 382 0.51 23.04 6.53
CA ILE A 382 1.74 23.72 6.12
C ILE A 382 2.15 23.29 4.72
N VAL A 383 2.23 21.99 4.45
CA VAL A 383 2.60 21.43 3.14
C VAL A 383 1.66 21.94 2.05
N ASN A 384 0.34 21.86 2.27
CA ASN A 384 -0.65 22.33 1.29
C ASN A 384 -0.53 23.86 1.01
N ASN A 385 -0.20 24.66 2.04
CA ASN A 385 -0.01 26.11 1.87
C ASN A 385 1.27 26.41 1.08
N GLU A 386 2.37 25.70 1.35
CA GLU A 386 3.62 25.87 0.59
C GLU A 386 3.43 25.43 -0.89
N ALA A 387 2.75 24.32 -1.15
CA ALA A 387 2.45 23.90 -2.52
C ALA A 387 1.66 24.97 -3.30
N LYS A 388 0.66 25.62 -2.68
CA LYS A 388 -0.12 26.69 -3.30
C LYS A 388 0.70 27.97 -3.51
N LYS A 389 1.65 28.28 -2.60
CA LYS A 389 2.51 29.45 -2.70
C LYS A 389 3.44 29.37 -3.92
N TYR A 390 3.85 28.16 -4.31
CA TYR A 390 4.71 27.92 -5.47
C TYR A 390 3.94 27.32 -6.64
N GLN A 391 2.66 27.66 -6.76
CA GLN A 391 1.82 27.25 -7.88
C GLN A 391 2.41 27.72 -9.21
N GLN A 392 2.34 26.86 -10.23
CA GLN A 392 2.74 27.14 -11.61
C GLN A 392 1.51 27.12 -12.50
N ASP A 393 1.53 27.94 -13.55
CA ASP A 393 0.50 27.89 -14.59
C ASP A 393 0.68 26.60 -15.42
N ALA A 394 -0.44 26.05 -15.90
CA ALA A 394 -0.38 24.96 -16.87
C ALA A 394 0.22 25.50 -18.18
N ILE A 395 1.22 24.82 -18.71
CA ILE A 395 1.82 25.16 -20.03
C ILE A 395 0.90 24.64 -21.12
#